data_544b6ca944b72e37cdb8071981b2f26d
#
_entry.id   544b6ca944b72e37cdb8071981b2f26d
#
_cell.length_a   1.000
_cell.length_b   1.000
_cell.length_c   1.000
_cell.angle_alpha   90.00
_cell.angle_beta   90.00
_cell.angle_gamma   90.00
#
_symmetry.space_group_name_H-M   'P 1'
#
loop_
_entity.id
_entity.type
_entity.pdbx_description
1 polymer ?
#
loop_
_entity_poly.entity_id
_entity_poly.type
_entity_poly.pdbx_seq_one_letter_code
_entity_poly.pdbx_strand_id
1 'polypeptide(L)'
;MLLPGPVAQGVADGSIDLAFRRWKIARVKPGSRFVGPAGVTEIVSVDRVDDITDEDAHRAGFPTAQAAIARLRATDDPIFRVGLRWVGPDPRVALREDDDLSDDDIADLVVRLDRLDARSTHGPWTRAVLALIGRRPAVVSTELAAELGRDRPDFKLDVRKLKKLGLTESLDVGYRLSPRGRALLARIDGG
;
A
#
# COMPACT_ATOMS: atom_id res chain seq x y z
N MET A 1 7.00 3.62 8.07
CA MET A 1 7.38 2.51 8.96
C MET A 1 6.69 1.26 8.45
N LEU A 2 7.36 0.11 8.41
CA LEU A 2 6.74 -1.16 8.06
C LEU A 2 6.48 -1.97 9.34
N LEU A 3 5.27 -2.51 9.47
CA LEU A 3 4.92 -3.51 10.49
C LEU A 3 4.80 -4.88 9.83
N PRO A 4 5.38 -5.94 10.40
CA PRO A 4 5.09 -7.31 9.99
C PRO A 4 3.60 -7.61 10.11
N GLY A 5 3.08 -8.54 9.29
CA GLY A 5 1.65 -8.88 9.28
C GLY A 5 1.05 -9.19 10.66
N PRO A 6 1.65 -10.06 11.47
CA PRO A 6 1.14 -10.36 12.82
C PRO A 6 1.10 -9.12 13.74
N VAL A 7 2.12 -8.26 13.68
CA VAL A 7 2.14 -7.00 14.47
C VAL A 7 1.06 -6.04 13.99
N ALA A 8 0.89 -5.92 12.66
CA ALA A 8 -0.16 -5.06 12.11
C ALA A 8 -1.56 -5.56 12.50
N GLN A 9 -1.77 -6.88 12.56
CA GLN A 9 -3.02 -7.47 13.04
C GLN A 9 -3.23 -7.18 14.53
N GLY A 10 -2.19 -7.33 15.36
CA GLY A 10 -2.27 -6.99 16.78
C GLY A 10 -2.57 -5.51 17.02
N VAL A 11 -2.10 -4.61 16.13
CA VAL A 11 -2.51 -3.19 16.21
C VAL A 11 -3.98 -3.02 15.80
N ALA A 12 -4.48 -3.79 14.85
CA ALA A 12 -5.86 -3.69 14.39
C ALA A 12 -6.88 -4.22 15.43
N ASP A 13 -6.53 -5.27 16.17
CA ASP A 13 -7.38 -5.85 17.22
C ASP A 13 -7.14 -5.23 18.62
N GLY A 14 -6.15 -4.32 18.74
CA GLY A 14 -5.86 -3.58 19.97
C GLY A 14 -4.97 -4.35 20.96
N SER A 15 -4.47 -5.54 20.63
CA SER A 15 -3.54 -6.29 21.48
C SER A 15 -2.11 -5.71 21.45
N ILE A 16 -1.78 -4.93 20.45
CA ILE A 16 -0.49 -4.23 20.30
C ILE A 16 -0.76 -2.74 20.07
N ASP A 17 -0.14 -1.89 20.88
CA ASP A 17 -0.21 -0.43 20.73
C ASP A 17 1.15 0.27 20.77
N LEU A 18 2.24 -0.51 20.88
CA LEU A 18 3.61 -0.02 20.86
C LEU A 18 4.47 -0.75 19.80
N ALA A 19 5.54 -0.07 19.40
CA ALA A 19 6.65 -0.68 18.69
C ALA A 19 7.96 -0.03 19.08
N PHE A 20 9.06 -0.81 19.09
CA PHE A 20 10.39 -0.32 19.36
C PHE A 20 11.24 -0.28 18.11
N ARG A 21 12.08 0.74 17.98
CA ARG A 21 13.01 0.90 16.87
C ARG A 21 14.33 1.50 17.36
N ARG A 22 15.46 1.02 16.80
CA ARG A 22 16.74 1.71 16.92
C ARG A 22 16.97 2.60 15.70
N TRP A 23 17.08 3.89 15.91
CA TRP A 23 17.33 4.89 14.89
C TRP A 23 18.32 5.93 15.39
N LYS A 24 19.18 6.42 14.53
CA LYS A 24 20.04 7.56 14.83
C LYS A 24 19.20 8.83 15.13
N ILE A 25 18.12 9.01 14.37
CA ILE A 25 17.10 10.05 14.57
C ILE A 25 15.73 9.42 14.28
N ALA A 26 14.67 9.95 14.92
CA ALA A 26 13.32 9.50 14.69
C ALA A 26 12.93 9.61 13.20
N ARG A 27 12.41 8.52 12.63
CA ARG A 27 12.04 8.45 11.20
C ARG A 27 10.54 8.62 10.95
N VAL A 28 9.78 8.80 12.01
CA VAL A 28 8.33 9.02 11.98
C VAL A 28 7.97 10.12 12.97
N LYS A 29 6.81 10.72 12.81
CA LYS A 29 6.30 11.79 13.68
C LYS A 29 4.92 11.42 14.19
N PRO A 30 4.51 11.87 15.40
CA PRO A 30 3.13 11.80 15.85
C PRO A 30 2.18 12.40 14.80
N GLY A 31 1.01 11.78 14.61
CA GLY A 31 0.02 12.13 13.59
C GLY A 31 0.31 11.54 12.19
N SER A 32 1.50 10.99 11.95
CA SER A 32 1.80 10.32 10.66
C SER A 32 0.99 9.04 10.53
N ARG A 33 0.43 8.80 9.33
CA ARG A 33 -0.31 7.58 8.99
C ARG A 33 0.41 6.80 7.93
N PHE A 34 0.34 5.48 8.02
CA PHE A 34 0.85 4.57 6.98
C PHE A 34 -0.10 3.40 6.80
N VAL A 35 -0.15 2.89 5.58
CA VAL A 35 -0.98 1.73 5.23
C VAL A 35 -0.13 0.48 5.33
N GLY A 36 -0.61 -0.47 6.11
CA GLY A 36 -0.01 -1.78 6.34
C GLY A 36 -0.93 -2.93 5.94
N PRO A 37 -0.53 -4.18 6.24
CA PRO A 37 -1.33 -5.36 5.89
C PRO A 37 -2.72 -5.40 6.53
N ALA A 38 -2.89 -4.82 7.73
CA ALA A 38 -4.17 -4.81 8.46
C ALA A 38 -4.93 -3.48 8.36
N GLY A 39 -4.53 -2.57 7.44
CA GLY A 39 -5.17 -1.27 7.26
C GLY A 39 -4.26 -0.09 7.62
N VAL A 40 -4.87 1.01 8.03
CA VAL A 40 -4.20 2.28 8.34
C VAL A 40 -3.81 2.31 9.82
N THR A 41 -2.53 2.52 10.07
CA THR A 41 -1.99 2.76 11.42
C THR A 41 -1.51 4.21 11.53
N GLU A 42 -1.84 4.86 12.63
CA GLU A 42 -1.36 6.19 13.01
C GLU A 42 -0.26 6.08 14.07
N ILE A 43 0.74 6.93 13.96
CA ILE A 43 1.75 7.14 15.00
C ILE A 43 1.16 8.08 16.04
N VAL A 44 1.00 7.62 17.28
CA VAL A 44 0.43 8.41 18.38
C VAL A 44 1.53 9.17 19.11
N SER A 45 2.64 8.50 19.40
CA SER A 45 3.80 9.10 20.06
C SER A 45 5.12 8.56 19.52
N VAL A 46 6.20 9.31 19.75
CA VAL A 46 7.57 8.90 19.42
C VAL A 46 8.49 9.44 20.52
N ASP A 47 8.89 8.56 21.43
CA ASP A 47 9.68 8.92 22.60
C ASP A 47 11.03 8.20 22.53
N ARG A 48 12.12 8.92 22.82
CA ARG A 48 13.40 8.28 23.09
C ARG A 48 13.36 7.67 24.48
N VAL A 49 13.78 6.41 24.61
CA VAL A 49 13.86 5.68 25.87
C VAL A 49 15.22 5.07 26.04
N ASP A 50 15.69 4.96 27.29
CA ASP A 50 16.99 4.36 27.57
C ASP A 50 16.87 2.85 27.73
N ASP A 51 15.67 2.35 28.11
CA ASP A 51 15.40 0.92 28.32
C ASP A 51 13.99 0.56 27.89
N ILE A 52 13.70 -0.74 27.81
CA ILE A 52 12.38 -1.32 27.55
C ILE A 52 11.94 -2.06 28.82
N THR A 53 10.76 -1.74 29.33
CA THR A 53 10.16 -2.50 30.44
C THR A 53 9.42 -3.74 29.91
N ASP A 54 9.21 -4.74 30.77
CA ASP A 54 8.39 -5.91 30.38
C ASP A 54 6.94 -5.52 30.05
N GLU A 55 6.38 -4.53 30.75
CA GLU A 55 5.06 -3.98 30.46
C GLU A 55 4.99 -3.42 29.03
N ASP A 56 5.92 -2.57 28.65
CA ASP A 56 5.97 -1.98 27.31
C ASP A 56 6.33 -3.05 26.25
N ALA A 57 7.13 -4.06 26.62
CA ALA A 57 7.39 -5.19 25.73
C ALA A 57 6.12 -6.00 25.43
N HIS A 58 5.29 -6.29 26.42
CA HIS A 58 3.99 -6.95 26.24
C HIS A 58 3.08 -6.14 25.31
N ARG A 59 3.00 -4.84 25.49
CA ARG A 59 2.23 -3.92 24.64
C ARG A 59 2.77 -3.87 23.19
N ALA A 60 4.03 -4.22 22.99
CA ALA A 60 4.64 -4.35 21.67
C ALA A 60 4.59 -5.79 21.09
N GLY A 61 3.90 -6.73 21.78
CA GLY A 61 3.72 -8.11 21.36
C GLY A 61 4.92 -9.02 21.66
N PHE A 62 5.76 -8.67 22.65
CA PHE A 62 6.89 -9.47 23.09
C PHE A 62 6.65 -10.04 24.50
N PRO A 63 7.13 -11.25 24.81
CA PRO A 63 6.94 -11.84 26.13
C PRO A 63 7.78 -11.17 27.23
N THR A 64 8.89 -10.51 26.89
CA THR A 64 9.79 -9.82 27.82
C THR A 64 10.53 -8.68 27.15
N ALA A 65 11.06 -7.75 27.94
CA ALA A 65 11.93 -6.67 27.48
C ALA A 65 13.16 -7.21 26.70
N GLN A 66 13.78 -8.29 27.21
CA GLN A 66 14.93 -8.91 26.56
C GLN A 66 14.56 -9.47 25.16
N ALA A 67 13.38 -10.05 25.01
CA ALA A 67 12.89 -10.53 23.71
C ALA A 67 12.65 -9.36 22.73
N ALA A 68 12.15 -8.24 23.22
CA ALA A 68 11.99 -7.03 22.41
C ALA A 68 13.34 -6.46 21.97
N ILE A 69 14.31 -6.35 22.91
CA ILE A 69 15.66 -5.85 22.62
C ILE A 69 16.37 -6.73 21.59
N ALA A 70 16.25 -8.05 21.70
CA ALA A 70 16.87 -9.01 20.77
C ALA A 70 16.38 -8.86 19.31
N ARG A 71 15.21 -8.24 19.10
CA ARG A 71 14.65 -7.97 17.76
C ARG A 71 15.04 -6.61 17.20
N LEU A 72 15.68 -5.78 18.01
CA LEU A 72 16.20 -4.50 17.53
C LEU A 72 17.49 -4.72 16.72
N ARG A 73 17.82 -3.74 15.87
CA ARG A 73 19.11 -3.75 15.17
C ARG A 73 20.25 -3.75 16.18
N ALA A 74 21.30 -4.52 15.92
CA ALA A 74 22.51 -4.55 16.71
C ALA A 74 23.37 -3.29 16.41
N THR A 75 22.92 -2.13 16.87
CA THR A 75 23.63 -0.83 16.78
C THR A 75 23.52 -0.12 18.11
N ASP A 76 24.39 0.86 18.35
CA ASP A 76 24.34 1.72 19.54
C ASP A 76 23.38 2.91 19.38
N ASP A 77 22.59 2.93 18.31
CA ASP A 77 21.61 3.97 18.09
C ASP A 77 20.55 4.00 19.22
N PRO A 78 20.01 5.17 19.55
CA PRO A 78 18.95 5.30 20.55
C PRO A 78 17.73 4.43 20.24
N ILE A 79 17.10 3.94 21.32
CA ILE A 79 15.81 3.23 21.24
C ILE A 79 14.68 4.26 21.20
N PHE A 80 13.78 4.09 20.26
CA PHE A 80 12.52 4.86 20.19
C PHE A 80 11.35 3.95 20.49
N ARG A 81 10.55 4.36 21.46
CA ARG A 81 9.23 3.84 21.75
C ARG A 81 8.22 4.58 20.86
N VAL A 82 7.50 3.85 20.04
CA VAL A 82 6.56 4.39 19.05
C VAL A 82 5.16 3.92 19.41
N GLY A 83 4.29 4.83 19.83
CA GLY A 83 2.88 4.57 20.07
C GLY A 83 2.13 4.39 18.75
N LEU A 84 1.27 3.38 18.66
CA LEU A 84 0.54 2.98 17.49
C LEU A 84 -0.96 2.98 17.76
N ARG A 85 -1.76 3.38 16.78
CA ARG A 85 -3.21 3.25 16.81
C ARG A 85 -3.74 2.83 15.46
N TRP A 86 -4.59 1.82 15.41
CA TRP A 86 -5.34 1.50 14.21
C TRP A 86 -6.41 2.56 13.95
N VAL A 87 -6.54 3.01 12.71
CA VAL A 87 -7.46 4.08 12.32
C VAL A 87 -8.62 3.54 11.50
N GLY A 88 -8.39 2.44 10.79
CA GLY A 88 -9.41 1.83 9.94
C GLY A 88 -8.82 0.93 8.85
N PRO A 89 -9.67 0.30 8.05
CA PRO A 89 -9.24 -0.51 6.91
C PRO A 89 -8.51 0.34 5.88
N ASP A 90 -7.75 -0.31 5.00
CA ASP A 90 -7.09 0.36 3.87
C ASP A 90 -8.15 0.95 2.92
N PRO A 91 -8.28 2.28 2.79
CA PRO A 91 -9.28 2.89 1.92
C PRO A 91 -9.11 2.52 0.44
N ARG A 92 -7.92 2.05 0.05
CA ARG A 92 -7.66 1.58 -1.32
C ARG A 92 -8.39 0.26 -1.59
N VAL A 93 -8.70 -0.53 -0.54
CA VAL A 93 -9.52 -1.75 -0.70
C VAL A 93 -10.93 -1.34 -1.06
N ALA A 94 -11.58 -0.49 -0.28
CA ALA A 94 -12.93 0.00 -0.57
C ALA A 94 -13.00 0.63 -1.98
N LEU A 95 -12.02 1.47 -2.33
CA LEU A 95 -11.97 2.11 -3.64
C LEU A 95 -11.95 1.11 -4.80
N ARG A 96 -11.16 0.04 -4.71
CA ARG A 96 -11.03 -0.91 -5.82
C ARG A 96 -12.15 -1.94 -5.88
N GLU A 97 -12.84 -2.17 -4.74
CA GLU A 97 -14.02 -3.05 -4.68
C GLU A 97 -15.31 -2.35 -5.13
N ASP A 98 -15.29 -1.01 -5.23
CA ASP A 98 -16.40 -0.20 -5.69
C ASP A 98 -16.56 -0.35 -7.21
N ASP A 99 -17.48 -1.20 -7.63
CA ASP A 99 -17.83 -1.49 -9.04
C ASP A 99 -19.20 -0.89 -9.48
N ASP A 100 -19.93 -0.28 -8.57
CA ASP A 100 -21.18 0.45 -8.87
C ASP A 100 -20.86 1.91 -9.27
N LEU A 101 -20.30 2.07 -10.47
CA LEU A 101 -19.86 3.36 -10.98
C LEU A 101 -21.00 4.11 -11.65
N SER A 102 -21.32 5.29 -11.14
CA SER A 102 -22.23 6.22 -11.80
C SER A 102 -21.62 6.78 -13.11
N ASP A 103 -22.45 7.41 -13.93
CA ASP A 103 -21.97 8.08 -15.16
C ASP A 103 -20.97 9.20 -14.84
N ASP A 104 -21.16 9.92 -13.73
CA ASP A 104 -20.24 10.96 -13.27
C ASP A 104 -18.89 10.35 -12.82
N ASP A 105 -18.89 9.20 -12.12
CA ASP A 105 -17.67 8.49 -11.76
C ASP A 105 -16.88 8.03 -12.98
N ILE A 106 -17.58 7.49 -13.98
CA ILE A 106 -16.98 7.10 -15.27
C ILE A 106 -16.37 8.31 -15.97
N ALA A 107 -17.11 9.41 -16.07
CA ALA A 107 -16.60 10.63 -16.70
C ALA A 107 -15.35 11.18 -15.99
N ASP A 108 -15.36 11.22 -14.67
CA ASP A 108 -14.19 11.66 -13.87
C ASP A 108 -12.99 10.72 -14.06
N LEU A 109 -13.20 9.41 -14.08
CA LEU A 109 -12.15 8.43 -14.34
C LEU A 109 -11.57 8.58 -15.74
N VAL A 110 -12.41 8.77 -16.77
CA VAL A 110 -11.97 9.01 -18.15
C VAL A 110 -11.09 10.26 -18.22
N VAL A 111 -11.53 11.37 -17.62
CA VAL A 111 -10.71 12.61 -17.56
C VAL A 111 -9.36 12.37 -16.89
N ARG A 112 -9.31 11.55 -15.84
CA ARG A 112 -8.02 11.21 -15.18
C ARG A 112 -7.14 10.34 -16.06
N LEU A 113 -7.70 9.38 -16.79
CA LEU A 113 -6.96 8.55 -17.75
C LEU A 113 -6.40 9.43 -18.87
N ASP A 114 -7.21 10.31 -19.45
CA ASP A 114 -6.78 11.22 -20.53
C ASP A 114 -5.66 12.16 -20.06
N ARG A 115 -5.70 12.63 -18.82
CA ARG A 115 -4.59 13.43 -18.24
C ARG A 115 -3.30 12.61 -18.08
N LEU A 116 -3.40 11.32 -17.78
CA LEU A 116 -2.22 10.45 -17.73
C LEU A 116 -1.66 10.21 -19.13
N ASP A 117 -2.52 10.02 -20.11
CA ASP A 117 -2.14 9.83 -21.51
C ASP A 117 -1.50 11.10 -22.09
N ALA A 118 -2.09 12.27 -21.85
CA ALA A 118 -1.57 13.56 -22.31
C ALA A 118 -0.19 13.92 -21.73
N ARG A 119 0.16 13.42 -20.56
CA ARG A 119 1.47 13.61 -19.91
C ARG A 119 2.51 12.56 -20.28
N SER A 120 2.12 11.59 -21.08
CA SER A 120 2.99 10.49 -21.46
C SER A 120 3.89 10.87 -22.64
N THR A 121 5.17 10.56 -22.54
CA THR A 121 6.13 10.69 -23.64
C THR A 121 6.01 9.57 -24.69
N HIS A 122 5.19 8.55 -24.39
CA HIS A 122 5.00 7.36 -25.23
C HIS A 122 3.62 7.31 -25.91
N GLY A 123 2.89 8.43 -25.90
CA GLY A 123 1.51 8.48 -26.39
C GLY A 123 0.48 7.90 -25.41
N PRO A 124 -0.78 7.77 -25.82
CA PRO A 124 -1.85 7.19 -25.02
C PRO A 124 -1.56 5.74 -24.67
N TRP A 125 -1.71 5.36 -23.41
CA TRP A 125 -1.36 4.03 -22.91
C TRP A 125 -2.38 3.43 -21.93
N THR A 126 -3.18 4.26 -21.29
CA THR A 126 -3.99 3.83 -20.14
C THR A 126 -4.98 2.74 -20.48
N ARG A 127 -5.74 2.92 -21.57
CA ARG A 127 -6.75 1.96 -22.03
C ARG A 127 -6.10 0.67 -22.54
N ALA A 128 -4.99 0.78 -23.26
CA ALA A 128 -4.26 -0.39 -23.75
C ALA A 128 -3.73 -1.26 -22.60
N VAL A 129 -3.19 -0.64 -21.53
CA VAL A 129 -2.71 -1.37 -20.34
C VAL A 129 -3.87 -2.00 -19.58
N LEU A 130 -5.01 -1.30 -19.40
CA LEU A 130 -6.20 -1.87 -18.76
C LEU A 130 -6.72 -3.07 -19.53
N ALA A 131 -6.91 -2.93 -20.84
CA ALA A 131 -7.38 -4.01 -21.71
C ALA A 131 -6.43 -5.21 -21.69
N LEU A 132 -5.12 -4.96 -21.74
CA LEU A 132 -4.11 -6.03 -21.67
C LEU A 132 -4.16 -6.80 -20.35
N ILE A 133 -4.19 -6.10 -19.21
CA ILE A 133 -4.29 -6.73 -17.89
C ILE A 133 -5.62 -7.48 -17.74
N GLY A 134 -6.70 -6.97 -18.33
CA GLY A 134 -8.01 -7.63 -18.34
C GLY A 134 -8.00 -8.96 -19.09
N ARG A 135 -7.35 -9.00 -20.26
CA ARG A 135 -7.23 -10.22 -21.09
C ARG A 135 -6.21 -11.22 -20.54
N ARG A 136 -5.17 -10.75 -19.87
CA ARG A 136 -4.03 -11.58 -19.40
C ARG A 136 -3.74 -11.36 -17.91
N PRO A 137 -4.68 -11.74 -17.02
CA PRO A 137 -4.44 -11.64 -15.58
C PRO A 137 -3.35 -12.61 -15.13
N ALA A 138 -2.68 -12.28 -14.03
CA ALA A 138 -1.63 -13.09 -13.39
C ALA A 138 -0.38 -13.35 -14.27
N VAL A 139 -0.15 -12.53 -15.29
CA VAL A 139 1.04 -12.62 -16.14
C VAL A 139 2.13 -11.68 -15.62
N VAL A 140 3.39 -12.12 -15.70
CA VAL A 140 4.54 -11.34 -15.22
C VAL A 140 4.69 -10.02 -15.98
N SER A 141 5.10 -8.97 -15.26
CA SER A 141 5.23 -7.61 -15.83
C SER A 141 6.18 -7.53 -17.01
N THR A 142 7.14 -8.44 -17.13
CA THR A 142 8.10 -8.48 -18.25
C THR A 142 7.40 -8.83 -19.56
N GLU A 143 6.52 -9.84 -19.56
CA GLU A 143 5.77 -10.25 -20.74
C GLU A 143 4.73 -9.19 -21.14
N LEU A 144 3.98 -8.65 -20.16
CA LEU A 144 3.00 -7.61 -20.45
C LEU A 144 3.65 -6.33 -21.00
N ALA A 145 4.81 -5.96 -20.50
CA ALA A 145 5.56 -4.82 -21.01
C ALA A 145 6.05 -5.07 -22.45
N ALA A 146 6.59 -6.26 -22.73
CA ALA A 146 7.07 -6.64 -24.07
C ALA A 146 5.94 -6.62 -25.12
N GLU A 147 4.72 -7.07 -24.77
CA GLU A 147 3.56 -7.04 -25.66
C GLU A 147 3.16 -5.61 -26.08
N LEU A 148 3.42 -4.63 -25.23
CA LEU A 148 3.19 -3.21 -25.53
C LEU A 148 4.43 -2.50 -26.08
N GLY A 149 5.53 -3.23 -26.35
CA GLY A 149 6.79 -2.65 -26.82
C GLY A 149 7.42 -1.68 -25.80
N ARG A 150 7.26 -1.94 -24.50
CA ARG A 150 7.66 -1.04 -23.43
C ARG A 150 8.68 -1.65 -22.48
N ASP A 151 9.49 -0.82 -21.87
CA ASP A 151 10.38 -1.24 -20.82
C ASP A 151 9.61 -1.60 -19.54
N ARG A 152 10.04 -2.70 -18.89
CA ARG A 152 9.42 -3.19 -17.67
C ARG A 152 9.33 -2.15 -16.53
N PRO A 153 10.37 -1.34 -16.22
CA PRO A 153 10.29 -0.29 -15.20
C PRO A 153 9.18 0.71 -15.47
N ASP A 154 9.06 1.20 -16.71
CA ASP A 154 8.05 2.19 -17.11
C ASP A 154 6.65 1.60 -17.05
N PHE A 155 6.47 0.38 -17.57
CA PHE A 155 5.20 -0.35 -17.45
C PHE A 155 4.76 -0.49 -15.97
N LYS A 156 5.69 -0.84 -15.06
CA LYS A 156 5.38 -0.92 -13.63
C LYS A 156 4.99 0.42 -13.01
N LEU A 157 5.58 1.52 -13.47
CA LEU A 157 5.20 2.87 -13.03
C LEU A 157 3.78 3.20 -13.48
N ASP A 158 3.42 2.84 -14.71
CA ASP A 158 2.09 3.08 -15.25
C ASP A 158 1.03 2.25 -14.55
N VAL A 159 1.26 0.96 -14.32
CA VAL A 159 0.36 0.13 -13.51
C VAL A 159 0.17 0.71 -12.11
N ARG A 160 1.21 1.30 -11.48
CA ARG A 160 1.09 1.98 -10.19
C ARG A 160 0.15 3.20 -10.25
N LYS A 161 0.14 3.94 -11.39
CA LYS A 161 -0.78 5.07 -11.59
C LYS A 161 -2.22 4.58 -11.67
N LEU A 162 -2.49 3.53 -12.44
CA LEU A 162 -3.81 2.88 -12.53
C LEU A 162 -4.26 2.30 -11.18
N LYS A 163 -3.33 1.69 -10.43
CA LYS A 163 -3.59 1.18 -9.07
C LYS A 163 -4.00 2.29 -8.09
N LYS A 164 -3.45 3.50 -8.22
CA LYS A 164 -3.86 4.65 -7.40
C LYS A 164 -5.29 5.11 -7.69
N LEU A 165 -5.80 4.84 -8.88
CA LEU A 165 -7.20 5.07 -9.26
C LEU A 165 -8.13 3.92 -8.86
N GLY A 166 -7.60 2.88 -8.23
CA GLY A 166 -8.35 1.70 -7.83
C GLY A 166 -8.63 0.70 -8.97
N LEU A 167 -8.02 0.87 -10.16
CA LEU A 167 -8.39 0.11 -11.36
C LEU A 167 -7.66 -1.23 -11.52
N THR A 168 -6.52 -1.41 -10.85
CA THR A 168 -5.71 -2.62 -10.92
C THR A 168 -5.25 -3.09 -9.55
N GLU A 169 -4.97 -4.38 -9.42
CA GLU A 169 -4.40 -5.03 -8.26
C GLU A 169 -3.13 -5.78 -8.60
N SER A 170 -2.20 -5.80 -7.64
CA SER A 170 -1.04 -6.68 -7.71
C SER A 170 -1.39 -8.03 -7.12
N LEU A 171 -1.00 -9.09 -7.81
CA LEU A 171 -1.02 -10.47 -7.33
C LEU A 171 0.41 -10.87 -6.89
N ASP A 172 0.58 -12.07 -6.37
CA ASP A 172 1.91 -12.64 -6.13
C ASP A 172 2.69 -12.71 -7.44
N VAL A 173 2.01 -13.08 -8.53
CA VAL A 173 2.52 -12.97 -9.89
C VAL A 173 1.63 -12.05 -10.71
N GLY A 174 2.22 -10.97 -11.25
CA GLY A 174 1.54 -10.07 -12.18
C GLY A 174 0.46 -9.19 -11.57
N TYR A 175 -0.57 -8.95 -12.36
CA TYR A 175 -1.65 -8.01 -12.06
C TYR A 175 -3.00 -8.59 -12.50
N ARG A 176 -4.08 -8.00 -11.96
CA ARG A 176 -5.45 -8.15 -12.49
C ARG A 176 -6.17 -6.82 -12.45
N LEU A 177 -7.25 -6.70 -13.19
CA LEU A 177 -8.20 -5.60 -12.96
C LEU A 177 -8.91 -5.83 -11.62
N SER A 178 -9.11 -4.74 -10.88
CA SER A 178 -10.02 -4.72 -9.73
C SER A 178 -11.48 -4.81 -10.18
N PRO A 179 -12.45 -5.00 -9.28
CA PRO A 179 -13.87 -4.81 -9.60
C PRO A 179 -14.13 -3.47 -10.27
N ARG A 180 -13.67 -2.36 -9.68
CA ARG A 180 -13.75 -1.01 -10.27
C ARG A 180 -13.14 -0.92 -11.66
N GLY A 181 -11.97 -1.52 -11.88
CA GLY A 181 -11.30 -1.51 -13.18
C GLY A 181 -12.07 -2.28 -14.25
N ARG A 182 -12.70 -3.39 -13.89
CA ARG A 182 -13.57 -4.14 -14.82
C ARG A 182 -14.82 -3.37 -15.18
N ALA A 183 -15.49 -2.76 -14.17
CA ALA A 183 -16.67 -1.93 -14.39
C ALA A 183 -16.38 -0.76 -15.34
N LEU A 184 -15.26 -0.04 -15.10
CA LEU A 184 -14.83 1.04 -15.98
C LEU A 184 -14.56 0.54 -17.40
N LEU A 185 -13.77 -0.55 -17.57
CA LEU A 185 -13.38 -1.05 -18.89
C LEU A 185 -14.61 -1.47 -19.70
N ALA A 186 -15.58 -2.16 -19.08
CA ALA A 186 -16.83 -2.56 -19.73
C ALA A 186 -17.65 -1.36 -20.26
N ARG A 187 -17.60 -0.21 -19.56
CA ARG A 187 -18.32 1.01 -19.96
C ARG A 187 -17.62 1.78 -21.07
N ILE A 188 -16.30 1.81 -21.11
CA ILE A 188 -15.54 2.55 -22.13
C ILE A 188 -15.29 1.75 -23.41
N ASP A 189 -15.39 0.40 -23.38
CA ASP A 189 -15.23 -0.47 -24.55
C ASP A 189 -16.59 -0.76 -25.22
N GLY A 190 -17.70 -0.53 -24.53
CA GLY A 190 -19.08 -0.80 -25.01
C GLY A 190 -19.84 0.42 -25.55
N GLY A 191 -19.22 1.58 -25.57
CA GLY A 191 -19.72 2.82 -26.17
C GLY A 191 -18.96 3.15 -27.44
#